data_302024cf4aa19a174361ea8e1ed57112
#
_entry.id   302024cf4aa19a174361ea8e1ed57112
#
_cell.length_a   1.000
_cell.length_b   1.000
_cell.length_c   1.000
_cell.angle_alpha   90.00
_cell.angle_beta   90.00
_cell.angle_gamma   90.00
#
_symmetry.space_group_name_H-M   'P 1'
#
loop_
_entity.id
_entity.type
_entity.pdbx_description
1 polymer ?
#
loop_
_entity_poly.entity_id
_entity_poly.type
_entity_poly.pdbx_seq_one_letter_code
_entity_poly.pdbx_strand_id
1 'polypeptide(L)'
;MNAGQYNSALNAPAAQVNFAAAMQDPAAYSALHAVSGPVACIETHIPWVFLTGPFAYKVKKPLRLSFIDYSTAERRSDLCREELRLNRRHAPGLYVDVVPITGTPAAPRVGATDAPPFEHALRMVQFDPR
;
A
#
# COMPACT_ATOMS: atom_id res chain seq x y z
N MET A 1 1.68 1.55 22.86
CA MET A 1 0.60 1.49 21.84
C MET A 1 0.25 0.04 21.57
N ASN A 2 -0.99 -0.27 21.54
CA ASN A 2 -1.43 -1.64 21.24
C ASN A 2 -1.75 -1.82 19.76
N ALA A 3 -1.83 -3.08 19.35
CA ALA A 3 -2.08 -3.44 17.96
C ALA A 3 -3.42 -2.90 17.45
N GLY A 4 -4.43 -2.79 18.33
CA GLY A 4 -5.74 -2.29 17.93
C GLY A 4 -5.73 -0.85 17.45
N GLN A 5 -4.82 -0.01 17.93
CA GLN A 5 -4.71 1.37 17.48
C GLN A 5 -4.16 1.46 16.06
N TYR A 6 -3.18 0.62 15.72
CA TYR A 6 -2.70 0.53 14.36
C TYR A 6 -3.77 0.07 13.40
N ASN A 7 -4.48 -1.00 13.82
CA ASN A 7 -5.38 -1.71 12.93
C ASN A 7 -6.62 -0.90 12.58
N SER A 8 -6.95 0.10 13.40
CA SER A 8 -8.16 0.91 13.20
C SER A 8 -7.95 2.11 12.27
N ALA A 9 -6.70 2.51 12.01
CA ALA A 9 -6.45 3.77 11.28
C ALA A 9 -7.10 3.80 9.90
N LEU A 10 -7.07 2.69 9.17
CA LEU A 10 -7.60 2.62 7.81
C LEU A 10 -8.94 1.89 7.72
N ASN A 11 -9.52 1.48 8.85
CA ASN A 11 -10.72 0.65 8.81
C ASN A 11 -12.02 1.46 8.58
N ALA A 12 -12.05 2.74 8.97
CA ALA A 12 -13.23 3.58 8.78
C ALA A 12 -13.41 3.93 7.29
N PRO A 13 -14.65 3.91 6.76
CA PRO A 13 -14.88 4.25 5.35
C PRO A 13 -14.35 5.62 4.95
N ALA A 14 -14.52 6.64 5.81
CA ALA A 14 -14.01 7.98 5.53
C ALA A 14 -12.48 7.99 5.41
N ALA A 15 -11.79 7.22 6.26
CA ALA A 15 -10.33 7.11 6.20
C ALA A 15 -9.88 6.44 4.90
N GLN A 16 -10.63 5.46 4.41
CA GLN A 16 -10.30 4.78 3.15
C GLN A 16 -10.43 5.73 1.96
N VAL A 17 -11.47 6.54 1.92
CA VAL A 17 -11.65 7.54 0.86
C VAL A 17 -10.53 8.57 0.90
N ASN A 18 -10.19 9.08 2.09
CA ASN A 18 -9.12 10.06 2.27
C ASN A 18 -7.76 9.46 1.88
N PHE A 19 -7.52 8.21 2.26
CA PHE A 19 -6.27 7.53 1.94
C PHE A 19 -6.11 7.36 0.43
N ALA A 20 -7.13 6.88 -0.25
CA ALA A 20 -7.05 6.65 -1.69
C ALA A 20 -6.78 7.98 -2.44
N ALA A 21 -7.39 9.07 -1.99
CA ALA A 21 -7.15 10.39 -2.58
C ALA A 21 -5.73 10.88 -2.27
N ALA A 22 -5.28 10.76 -1.02
CA ALA A 22 -3.97 11.25 -0.59
C ALA A 22 -2.83 10.46 -1.23
N MET A 23 -3.02 9.16 -1.49
CA MET A 23 -2.02 8.33 -2.17
C MET A 23 -1.84 8.70 -3.64
N GLN A 24 -2.68 9.56 -4.19
CA GLN A 24 -2.52 10.06 -5.56
C GLN A 24 -1.67 11.34 -5.60
N ASP A 25 -1.27 11.86 -4.45
CA ASP A 25 -0.36 12.98 -4.36
C ASP A 25 1.08 12.50 -4.53
N PRO A 26 1.84 13.03 -5.51
CA PRO A 26 3.24 12.65 -5.70
C PRO A 26 4.09 12.80 -4.44
N ALA A 27 3.79 13.77 -3.60
CA ALA A 27 4.55 14.03 -2.38
C ALA A 27 4.51 12.86 -1.38
N ALA A 28 3.48 12.00 -1.46
CA ALA A 28 3.37 10.84 -0.57
C ALA A 28 4.56 9.86 -0.73
N TYR A 29 5.22 9.88 -1.89
CA TYR A 29 6.29 8.94 -2.24
C TYR A 29 7.69 9.54 -2.13
N SER A 30 7.82 10.78 -1.65
CA SER A 30 9.09 11.51 -1.68
C SER A 30 10.19 10.86 -0.86
N ALA A 31 9.86 10.02 0.13
CA ALA A 31 10.85 9.28 0.91
C ALA A 31 11.54 8.20 0.09
N LEU A 32 10.95 7.74 -1.00
CA LEU A 32 11.48 6.66 -1.83
C LEU A 32 12.04 7.17 -3.15
N HIS A 33 11.30 8.01 -3.85
CA HIS A 33 11.71 8.52 -5.16
C HIS A 33 10.88 9.73 -5.55
N ALA A 34 11.38 10.48 -6.53
CA ALA A 34 10.61 11.57 -7.10
C ALA A 34 9.51 11.02 -8.01
N VAL A 35 8.37 11.69 -8.02
CA VAL A 35 7.25 11.35 -8.89
C VAL A 35 6.87 12.61 -9.68
N SER A 36 6.90 12.52 -11.01
CA SER A 36 6.65 13.65 -11.89
C SER A 36 5.24 13.53 -12.46
N GLY A 37 4.27 14.15 -11.89
CA GLY A 37 2.91 14.13 -12.36
C GLY A 37 1.99 13.34 -11.45
N PRO A 38 0.70 13.33 -11.76
CA PRO A 38 -0.28 12.70 -10.90
C PRO A 38 -0.10 11.18 -10.83
N VAL A 39 -0.37 10.63 -9.67
CA VAL A 39 -0.37 9.18 -9.45
C VAL A 39 -1.75 8.65 -9.81
N ALA A 40 -1.80 7.70 -10.75
CA ALA A 40 -3.06 7.07 -11.11
C ALA A 40 -3.42 6.00 -10.07
N CYS A 41 -4.72 5.83 -9.82
CA CYS A 41 -5.21 4.82 -8.92
C CYS A 41 -6.10 3.84 -9.68
N ILE A 42 -5.77 2.55 -9.61
CA ILE A 42 -6.66 1.50 -10.07
C ILE A 42 -7.30 0.89 -8.83
N GLU A 43 -8.60 1.07 -8.70
CA GLU A 43 -9.33 0.53 -7.57
C GLU A 43 -10.03 -0.75 -7.96
N THR A 44 -9.75 -1.84 -7.24
CA THR A 44 -10.41 -3.12 -7.42
C THR A 44 -11.16 -3.49 -6.14
N HIS A 45 -11.76 -4.67 -6.12
CA HIS A 45 -12.50 -5.13 -4.94
C HIS A 45 -11.58 -5.31 -3.73
N ILE A 46 -10.36 -5.79 -3.94
CA ILE A 46 -9.44 -6.07 -2.82
C ILE A 46 -8.34 -5.04 -2.70
N PRO A 47 -7.45 -4.81 -3.69
CA PRO A 47 -6.42 -3.79 -3.54
C PRO A 47 -6.77 -2.47 -4.21
N TRP A 48 -6.14 -1.42 -3.71
CA TRP A 48 -5.83 -0.24 -4.53
C TRP A 48 -4.47 -0.47 -5.16
N VAL A 49 -4.29 -0.04 -6.40
CA VAL A 49 -2.99 -0.02 -7.07
C VAL A 49 -2.68 1.40 -7.50
N PHE A 50 -1.59 1.95 -6.96
CA PHE A 50 -1.17 3.33 -7.24
C PHE A 50 0.02 3.31 -8.20
N LEU A 51 -0.15 3.92 -9.37
CA LEU A 51 0.83 3.91 -10.44
C LEU A 51 1.60 5.21 -10.45
N THR A 52 2.90 5.15 -10.15
CA THR A 52 3.76 6.33 -10.01
C THR A 52 4.66 6.59 -11.20
N GLY A 53 4.67 5.71 -12.19
CA GLY A 53 5.59 5.72 -13.31
C GLY A 53 6.60 4.60 -13.20
N PRO A 54 7.65 4.71 -12.37
CA PRO A 54 8.62 3.63 -12.24
C PRO A 54 8.08 2.44 -11.44
N PHE A 55 7.17 2.68 -10.47
CA PHE A 55 6.68 1.63 -9.60
C PHE A 55 5.17 1.66 -9.46
N ALA A 56 4.60 0.49 -9.21
CA ALA A 56 3.22 0.31 -8.78
C ALA A 56 3.21 -0.09 -7.31
N TYR A 57 2.33 0.53 -6.54
CA TYR A 57 2.19 0.26 -5.10
C TYR A 57 0.81 -0.33 -4.86
N LYS A 58 0.79 -1.59 -4.42
CA LYS A 58 -0.45 -2.32 -4.17
C LYS A 58 -0.73 -2.32 -2.67
N VAL A 59 -1.88 -1.76 -2.28
CA VAL A 59 -2.32 -1.69 -0.88
C VAL A 59 -3.63 -2.45 -0.75
N LYS A 60 -3.67 -3.42 0.15
CA LYS A 60 -4.86 -4.22 0.38
C LYS A 60 -5.88 -3.43 1.19
N LYS A 61 -7.14 -3.49 0.77
CA LYS A 61 -8.23 -2.85 1.49
C LYS A 61 -8.55 -3.61 2.77
N PRO A 62 -9.02 -2.91 3.83
CA PRO A 62 -9.49 -3.59 5.04
C PRO A 62 -10.82 -4.30 4.77
N LEU A 63 -10.74 -5.59 4.48
CA LEU A 63 -11.90 -6.42 4.14
C LEU A 63 -11.89 -7.69 4.97
N ARG A 64 -13.06 -8.24 5.20
CA ARG A 64 -13.21 -9.57 5.73
C ARG A 64 -14.10 -10.39 4.81
N LEU A 65 -13.49 -11.35 4.15
CA LEU A 65 -14.19 -12.30 3.28
C LEU A 65 -14.35 -13.63 4.02
N SER A 66 -15.23 -14.48 3.54
CA SER A 66 -15.52 -15.75 4.22
C SER A 66 -14.30 -16.67 4.33
N PHE A 67 -13.30 -16.49 3.47
CA PHE A 67 -12.11 -17.34 3.42
C PHE A 67 -10.80 -16.57 3.62
N ILE A 68 -10.83 -15.24 3.65
CA ILE A 68 -9.64 -14.41 3.84
C ILE A 68 -10.00 -13.24 4.73
N ASP A 69 -9.12 -12.95 5.69
CA ASP A 69 -9.27 -11.83 6.61
C ASP A 69 -8.22 -10.77 6.32
N TYR A 70 -8.65 -9.65 5.73
CA TYR A 70 -7.83 -8.46 5.50
C TYR A 70 -8.17 -7.34 6.49
N SER A 71 -8.84 -7.67 7.60
CA SER A 71 -9.44 -6.66 8.47
C SER A 71 -8.45 -5.91 9.35
N THR A 72 -7.24 -6.43 9.57
CA THR A 72 -6.23 -5.77 10.39
C THR A 72 -5.00 -5.42 9.57
N ALA A 73 -4.29 -4.35 9.98
CA ALA A 73 -3.07 -3.93 9.30
C ALA A 73 -1.98 -5.01 9.39
N GLU A 74 -1.92 -5.74 10.49
CA GLU A 74 -0.95 -6.84 10.65
C GLU A 74 -1.23 -7.96 9.65
N ARG A 75 -2.50 -8.35 9.50
CA ARG A 75 -2.87 -9.38 8.52
C ARG A 75 -2.55 -8.92 7.11
N ARG A 76 -2.86 -7.66 6.79
CA ARG A 76 -2.54 -7.12 5.47
C ARG A 76 -1.04 -7.10 5.21
N SER A 77 -0.25 -6.73 6.23
CA SER A 77 1.21 -6.75 6.14
C SER A 77 1.74 -8.17 5.92
N ASP A 78 1.27 -9.13 6.69
CA ASP A 78 1.69 -10.54 6.56
C ASP A 78 1.35 -11.08 5.17
N LEU A 79 0.17 -10.76 4.67
CA LEU A 79 -0.26 -11.22 3.34
C LEU A 79 0.53 -10.55 2.22
N CYS A 80 0.93 -9.28 2.40
CA CYS A 80 1.83 -8.62 1.45
C CYS A 80 3.19 -9.31 1.39
N ARG A 81 3.75 -9.66 2.54
CA ARG A 81 5.03 -10.34 2.60
C ARG A 81 4.96 -11.74 2.00
N GLU A 82 3.86 -12.44 2.24
CA GLU A 82 3.64 -13.76 1.66
C GLU A 82 3.47 -13.68 0.14
N GLU A 83 2.75 -12.69 -0.34
CA GLU A 83 2.60 -12.45 -1.78
C GLU A 83 3.95 -12.17 -2.42
N LEU A 84 4.77 -11.33 -1.79
CA LEU A 84 6.12 -11.04 -2.27
C LEU A 84 6.96 -12.32 -2.35
N ARG A 85 6.95 -13.12 -1.27
CA ARG A 85 7.74 -14.36 -1.21
C ARG A 85 7.36 -15.34 -2.31
N LEU A 86 6.07 -15.54 -2.51
CA LEU A 86 5.56 -16.48 -3.50
C LEU A 86 5.81 -16.00 -4.92
N ASN A 87 5.52 -14.74 -5.19
CA ASN A 87 5.57 -14.24 -6.56
C ASN A 87 6.98 -13.92 -7.04
N ARG A 88 7.92 -13.67 -6.13
CA ARG A 88 9.33 -13.52 -6.50
C ARG A 88 9.92 -14.76 -7.16
N ARG A 89 9.40 -15.93 -6.82
CA ARG A 89 9.84 -17.19 -7.45
C ARG A 89 9.50 -17.24 -8.92
N HIS A 90 8.37 -16.61 -9.30
CA HIS A 90 7.87 -16.69 -10.67
C HIS A 90 8.20 -15.44 -11.49
N ALA A 91 8.38 -14.30 -10.83
CA ALA A 91 8.62 -13.02 -11.51
C ALA A 91 9.60 -12.17 -10.70
N PRO A 92 10.88 -12.61 -10.57
CA PRO A 92 11.83 -11.94 -9.67
C PRO A 92 12.16 -10.51 -10.07
N GLY A 93 12.00 -10.14 -11.34
CA GLY A 93 12.26 -8.77 -11.79
C GLY A 93 11.07 -7.83 -11.60
N LEU A 94 9.90 -8.35 -11.24
CA LEU A 94 8.68 -7.57 -11.13
C LEU A 94 8.40 -7.13 -9.68
N TYR A 95 8.60 -8.02 -8.72
CA TYR A 95 8.26 -7.76 -7.31
C TYR A 95 9.49 -7.27 -6.56
N VAL A 96 9.43 -6.05 -6.00
CA VAL A 96 10.58 -5.41 -5.39
C VAL A 96 10.63 -5.70 -3.89
N ASP A 97 9.68 -5.19 -3.12
CA ASP A 97 9.66 -5.33 -1.67
C ASP A 97 8.29 -4.97 -1.10
N VAL A 98 8.19 -5.03 0.23
CA VAL A 98 7.07 -4.48 1.00
C VAL A 98 7.58 -3.24 1.71
N VAL A 99 6.90 -2.11 1.53
CA VAL A 99 7.29 -0.84 2.12
C VAL A 99 6.26 -0.39 3.16
N PRO A 100 6.71 0.23 4.26
CA PRO A 100 5.79 0.77 5.26
C PRO A 100 5.14 2.06 4.77
N ILE A 101 3.95 2.35 5.28
CA ILE A 101 3.27 3.64 5.09
C ILE A 101 3.04 4.24 6.47
N THR A 102 3.69 5.36 6.73
CA THR A 102 3.59 6.09 8.00
C THR A 102 2.75 7.34 7.81
N GLY A 103 2.63 8.16 8.86
CA GLY A 103 1.78 9.34 8.83
C GLY A 103 0.34 8.97 9.20
N THR A 104 -0.60 9.48 8.43
CA THR A 104 -2.03 9.20 8.63
C THR A 104 -2.67 8.85 7.29
N PRO A 105 -3.88 8.27 7.29
CA PRO A 105 -4.58 8.02 6.03
C PRO A 105 -4.77 9.27 5.17
N ALA A 106 -4.96 10.43 5.78
CA ALA A 106 -5.12 11.69 5.03
C ALA A 106 -3.79 12.29 4.58
N ALA A 107 -2.67 11.88 5.19
CA ALA A 107 -1.33 12.36 4.86
C ALA A 107 -0.32 11.22 4.95
N PRO A 108 -0.43 10.22 4.07
CA PRO A 108 0.45 9.05 4.12
C PRO A 108 1.85 9.40 3.62
N ARG A 109 2.85 8.72 4.20
CA ARG A 109 4.25 8.86 3.81
C ARG A 109 4.78 7.46 3.48
N VAL A 110 4.82 7.14 2.20
CA VAL A 110 5.19 5.81 1.72
C VAL A 110 6.69 5.61 1.84
N GLY A 111 7.09 4.56 2.53
CA GLY A 111 8.50 4.22 2.70
C GLY A 111 9.22 4.95 3.81
N ALA A 112 8.58 5.92 4.48
CA ALA A 112 9.18 6.61 5.61
C ALA A 112 9.21 5.69 6.83
N THR A 113 10.33 5.73 7.59
CA THR A 113 10.57 4.82 8.71
C THR A 113 10.78 5.55 10.03
N ASP A 114 10.48 6.84 10.08
CA ASP A 114 10.68 7.67 11.27
C ASP A 114 9.52 7.59 12.26
N ALA A 115 8.51 6.79 11.97
CA ALA A 115 7.34 6.57 12.83
C ALA A 115 6.79 5.16 12.58
N PRO A 116 5.96 4.63 13.50
CA PRO A 116 5.31 3.35 13.27
C PRO A 116 4.36 3.42 12.07
N PRO A 117 4.36 2.39 11.22
CA PRO A 117 3.45 2.36 10.07
C PRO A 117 2.02 2.02 10.47
N PHE A 118 1.06 2.61 9.77
CA PHE A 118 -0.34 2.19 9.90
C PHE A 118 -0.76 1.24 8.76
N GLU A 119 0.07 1.11 7.73
CA GLU A 119 -0.25 0.25 6.59
C GLU A 119 1.05 -0.13 5.87
N HIS A 120 0.93 -1.06 4.92
CA HIS A 120 2.05 -1.50 4.08
C HIS A 120 1.60 -1.62 2.63
N ALA A 121 2.55 -1.40 1.72
CA ALA A 121 2.32 -1.57 0.28
C ALA A 121 3.30 -2.59 -0.28
N LEU A 122 2.82 -3.39 -1.23
CA LEU A 122 3.69 -4.23 -2.05
C LEU A 122 4.16 -3.40 -3.23
N ARG A 123 5.48 -3.17 -3.33
CA ARG A 123 6.06 -2.38 -4.41
C ARG A 123 6.47 -3.29 -5.55
N MET A 124 6.01 -2.94 -6.73
CA MET A 124 6.28 -3.67 -7.97
C MET A 124 6.82 -2.72 -9.02
N VAL A 125 7.57 -3.25 -9.98
CA VAL A 125 7.95 -2.47 -11.17
C VAL A 125 6.69 -2.24 -12.01
N GLN A 126 6.45 -0.99 -12.40
CA GLN A 126 5.30 -0.66 -13.23
C GLN A 126 5.64 -0.97 -14.69
N PHE A 127 4.75 -1.74 -15.33
CA PHE A 127 4.88 -2.02 -16.76
C PHE A 127 4.30 -0.89 -17.60
N ASP A 128 5.01 -0.58 -18.68
CA ASP A 128 4.45 0.18 -19.78
C ASP A 128 3.98 -0.83 -20.83
N PRO A 129 2.68 -0.95 -21.08
CA PRO A 129 2.16 -1.97 -21.98
C PRO A 129 2.42 -1.71 -23.46
N ARG A 130 3.05 -0.58 -23.82
CA ARG A 130 3.33 -0.25 -25.21
C ARG A 130 4.56 -0.94 -25.76
#